data_38af07d644f9d3d0275d47e21a3af1a5
#
_entry.id   38af07d644f9d3d0275d47e21a3af1a5
#
_cell.length_a   1.000
_cell.length_b   1.000
_cell.length_c   1.000
_cell.angle_alpha   90.00
_cell.angle_beta   90.00
_cell.angle_gamma   90.00
#
_symmetry.space_group_name_H-M   'P 1'
#
loop_
_entity.id
_entity.type
_entity.pdbx_description
1 polymer ?
#
loop_
_entity_poly.entity_id
_entity_poly.type
_entity_poly.pdbx_seq_one_letter_code
_entity_poly.pdbx_strand_id
1 'polypeptide(L)'
;EAEEIRDQAYSQAQDVLDQATEEANQMRYSAVQYTDDMLANLQRIIEHTIEGSRSKYESLLNALDKDLNVVMSNRNELAGIEAEEDKNQDGNTDDSVNDDAAAGLQDSGNGDE
;
A
#
# COMPACT_ATOMS: atom_id res chain seq x y z
N GLU A 1 35.75 -65.57 22.51
CA GLU A 1 34.52 -65.66 21.70
C GLU A 1 33.39 -64.89 22.29
N ALA A 2 33.12 -65.01 23.59
CA ALA A 2 32.08 -64.23 24.23
C ALA A 2 32.42 -62.74 24.27
N GLU A 3 33.68 -62.38 24.35
CA GLU A 3 34.15 -60.99 24.30
C GLU A 3 34.00 -60.38 22.90
N GLU A 4 34.29 -61.17 21.86
CA GLU A 4 34.16 -60.73 20.49
C GLU A 4 32.69 -60.49 20.13
N ILE A 5 31.78 -61.34 20.56
CA ILE A 5 30.34 -61.20 20.37
C ILE A 5 29.87 -59.98 21.10
N ARG A 6 30.33 -59.75 22.31
CA ARG A 6 29.95 -58.53 23.10
C ARG A 6 30.45 -57.27 22.43
N ASP A 7 31.72 -57.30 21.93
CA ASP A 7 32.30 -56.14 21.27
C ASP A 7 31.57 -55.81 19.95
N GLN A 8 31.22 -56.88 19.20
CA GLN A 8 30.41 -56.67 17.98
C GLN A 8 29.03 -56.14 18.29
N ALA A 9 28.37 -56.65 19.31
CA ALA A 9 27.05 -56.16 19.72
C ALA A 9 27.13 -54.71 20.19
N TYR A 10 28.17 -54.37 20.93
CA TYR A 10 28.40 -53.03 21.41
C TYR A 10 28.65 -52.07 20.25
N SER A 11 29.48 -52.49 19.29
CA SER A 11 29.78 -51.70 18.10
C SER A 11 28.55 -51.48 17.23
N GLN A 12 27.74 -52.53 17.04
CA GLN A 12 26.50 -52.42 16.29
C GLN A 12 25.48 -51.50 16.98
N ALA A 13 25.38 -51.62 18.29
CA ALA A 13 24.50 -50.74 19.07
C ALA A 13 24.93 -49.27 18.96
N GLN A 14 26.26 -49.04 19.00
CA GLN A 14 26.80 -47.68 18.82
C GLN A 14 26.50 -47.13 17.42
N ASP A 15 26.69 -47.97 16.38
CA ASP A 15 26.38 -47.58 15.02
C ASP A 15 24.89 -47.24 14.84
N VAL A 16 24.00 -48.02 15.44
CA VAL A 16 22.57 -47.75 15.41
C VAL A 16 22.25 -46.40 16.10
N LEU A 17 22.86 -46.16 17.26
CA LEU A 17 22.68 -44.90 17.96
C LEU A 17 23.22 -43.72 17.18
N ASP A 18 24.38 -43.85 16.58
CA ASP A 18 25.00 -42.79 15.76
C ASP A 18 24.13 -42.48 14.55
N GLN A 19 23.63 -43.52 13.88
CA GLN A 19 22.76 -43.36 12.72
C GLN A 19 21.46 -42.74 13.11
N ALA A 20 20.84 -43.15 14.21
CA ALA A 20 19.61 -42.57 14.71
C ALA A 20 19.79 -41.09 15.06
N THR A 21 20.92 -40.75 15.69
CA THR A 21 21.25 -39.37 16.02
C THR A 21 21.43 -38.53 14.76
N GLU A 22 22.15 -39.06 13.76
CA GLU A 22 22.34 -38.40 12.48
C GLU A 22 21.03 -38.15 11.77
N GLU A 23 20.18 -39.16 11.69
CA GLU A 23 18.86 -39.05 11.06
C GLU A 23 17.97 -38.02 11.80
N ALA A 24 17.98 -38.03 13.13
CA ALA A 24 17.24 -37.10 13.94
C ALA A 24 17.72 -35.66 13.71
N ASN A 25 19.01 -35.45 13.59
CA ASN A 25 19.61 -34.16 13.33
C ASN A 25 19.25 -33.66 11.92
N GLN A 26 19.26 -34.55 10.92
CA GLN A 26 18.87 -34.24 9.56
C GLN A 26 17.39 -33.86 9.48
N MET A 27 16.53 -34.60 10.17
CA MET A 27 15.11 -34.28 10.24
C MET A 27 14.88 -32.92 10.87
N ARG A 28 15.60 -32.65 11.95
CA ARG A 28 15.51 -31.37 12.64
C ARG A 28 15.98 -30.23 11.74
N TYR A 29 17.09 -30.41 11.07
CA TYR A 29 17.63 -29.43 10.13
C TYR A 29 16.66 -29.18 8.99
N SER A 30 16.11 -30.25 8.40
CA SER A 30 15.13 -30.14 7.31
C SER A 30 13.86 -29.42 7.76
N ALA A 31 13.39 -29.69 8.98
CA ALA A 31 12.22 -29.03 9.53
C ALA A 31 12.47 -27.54 9.74
N VAL A 32 13.65 -27.18 10.25
CA VAL A 32 14.05 -25.78 10.42
C VAL A 32 14.13 -25.08 9.06
N GLN A 33 14.75 -25.72 8.08
CA GLN A 33 14.86 -25.20 6.71
C GLN A 33 13.49 -24.97 6.10
N TYR A 34 12.61 -25.96 6.22
CA TYR A 34 11.25 -25.86 5.69
C TYR A 34 10.48 -24.70 6.34
N THR A 35 10.59 -24.57 7.65
CA THR A 35 9.94 -23.51 8.40
C THR A 35 10.50 -22.14 7.99
N ASP A 36 11.82 -22.05 7.85
CA ASP A 36 12.46 -20.82 7.43
C ASP A 36 12.04 -20.43 6.01
N ASP A 37 11.97 -21.39 5.09
CA ASP A 37 11.53 -21.15 3.72
C ASP A 37 10.07 -20.64 3.69
N MET A 38 9.20 -21.21 4.51
CA MET A 38 7.82 -20.76 4.62
C MET A 38 7.75 -19.35 5.18
N LEU A 39 8.53 -19.04 6.21
CA LEU A 39 8.59 -17.72 6.80
C LEU A 39 9.15 -16.69 5.81
N ALA A 40 10.18 -17.09 5.05
CA ALA A 40 10.76 -16.23 4.02
C ALA A 40 9.74 -15.91 2.91
N ASN A 41 8.93 -16.88 2.51
CA ASN A 41 7.86 -16.66 1.55
C ASN A 41 6.80 -15.71 2.12
N LEU A 42 6.41 -15.91 3.37
CA LEU A 42 5.45 -15.06 4.04
C LEU A 42 5.99 -13.63 4.17
N GLN A 43 7.26 -13.50 4.51
CA GLN A 43 7.93 -12.19 4.57
C GLN A 43 7.84 -11.45 3.24
N ARG A 44 8.16 -12.14 2.15
CA ARG A 44 8.08 -11.54 0.79
C ARG A 44 6.66 -11.09 0.45
N ILE A 45 5.67 -11.90 0.80
CA ILE A 45 4.26 -11.55 0.55
C ILE A 45 3.88 -10.30 1.33
N ILE A 46 4.26 -10.22 2.60
CA ILE A 46 3.97 -9.07 3.46
C ILE A 46 4.68 -7.83 2.93
N GLU A 47 5.96 -7.93 2.59
CA GLU A 47 6.73 -6.81 2.04
C GLU A 47 6.12 -6.30 0.73
N HIS A 48 5.73 -7.23 -0.15
CA HIS A 48 5.10 -6.87 -1.41
C HIS A 48 3.74 -6.21 -1.19
N THR A 49 2.97 -6.67 -0.23
CA THR A 49 1.66 -6.09 0.11
C THR A 49 1.83 -4.69 0.70
N ILE A 50 2.82 -4.50 1.57
CA ILE A 50 3.14 -3.19 2.15
C ILE A 50 3.51 -2.20 1.03
N GLU A 51 4.39 -2.62 0.12
CA GLU A 51 4.85 -1.76 -0.97
C GLU A 51 3.71 -1.41 -1.92
N GLY A 52 2.89 -2.38 -2.29
CA GLY A 52 1.72 -2.16 -3.13
C GLY A 52 0.70 -1.22 -2.48
N SER A 53 0.45 -1.39 -1.18
CA SER A 53 -0.47 -0.53 -0.43
C SER A 53 0.07 0.88 -0.30
N ARG A 54 1.37 1.03 -0.05
CA ARG A 54 2.03 2.33 0.02
C ARG A 54 1.91 3.07 -1.31
N SER A 55 2.19 2.38 -2.41
CA SER A 55 2.09 2.96 -3.75
C SER A 55 0.68 3.43 -4.07
N LYS A 56 -0.33 2.62 -3.75
CA LYS A 56 -1.74 2.98 -3.94
C LYS A 56 -2.13 4.19 -3.10
N TYR A 57 -1.65 4.21 -1.86
CA TYR A 57 -1.94 5.31 -0.93
C TYR A 57 -1.31 6.61 -1.42
N GLU A 58 -0.08 6.56 -1.89
CA GLU A 58 0.60 7.73 -2.46
C GLU A 58 -0.12 8.25 -3.70
N SER A 59 -0.58 7.34 -4.58
CA SER A 59 -1.36 7.73 -5.75
C SER A 59 -2.66 8.42 -5.37
N LEU A 60 -3.35 7.90 -4.35
CA LEU A 60 -4.57 8.51 -3.85
C LEU A 60 -4.30 9.90 -3.27
N LEU A 61 -3.24 10.04 -2.46
CA LEU A 61 -2.87 11.34 -1.88
C LEU A 61 -2.52 12.34 -2.97
N ASN A 62 -1.79 11.92 -3.99
CA ASN A 62 -1.44 12.79 -5.11
C ASN A 62 -2.68 13.25 -5.88
N ALA A 63 -3.64 12.36 -6.10
CA ALA A 63 -4.89 12.69 -6.75
C ALA A 63 -5.70 13.71 -5.93
N LEU A 64 -5.76 13.49 -4.62
CA LEU A 64 -6.46 14.40 -3.70
C LEU A 64 -5.78 15.79 -3.65
N ASP A 65 -4.45 15.82 -3.66
CA ASP A 65 -3.69 17.07 -3.70
C ASP A 65 -3.99 17.85 -4.99
N LYS A 66 -4.08 17.17 -6.12
CA LYS A 66 -4.45 17.79 -7.39
C LYS A 66 -5.86 18.35 -7.33
N ASP A 67 -6.79 17.56 -6.80
CA ASP A 67 -8.17 17.99 -6.64
C ASP A 67 -8.28 19.22 -5.72
N LEU A 68 -7.54 19.21 -4.62
CA LEU A 68 -7.48 20.32 -3.70
C LEU A 68 -6.95 21.59 -4.40
N ASN A 69 -5.90 21.45 -5.19
CA ASN A 69 -5.33 22.59 -5.92
C ASN A 69 -6.33 23.16 -6.93
N VAL A 70 -7.07 22.29 -7.62
CA VAL A 70 -8.12 22.74 -8.55
C VAL A 70 -9.21 23.51 -7.82
N VAL A 71 -9.69 22.99 -6.69
CA VAL A 71 -10.72 23.66 -5.89
C VAL A 71 -10.21 25.00 -5.37
N MET A 72 -9.00 25.06 -4.85
CA MET A 72 -8.42 26.30 -4.36
C MET A 72 -8.25 27.34 -5.47
N SER A 73 -7.80 26.90 -6.64
CA SER A 73 -7.65 27.77 -7.80
C SER A 73 -9.00 28.32 -8.25
N ASN A 74 -10.02 27.48 -8.32
CA ASN A 74 -11.35 27.89 -8.70
C ASN A 74 -11.96 28.87 -7.69
N ARG A 75 -11.75 28.64 -6.40
CA ARG A 75 -12.19 29.55 -5.35
C ARG A 75 -11.51 30.93 -5.44
N ASN A 76 -10.21 30.91 -5.75
CA ASN A 76 -9.46 32.15 -5.94
C ASN A 76 -9.95 32.92 -7.14
N GLU A 77 -10.30 32.25 -8.23
CA GLU A 77 -10.91 32.91 -9.41
C GLU A 77 -12.25 33.53 -9.07
N LEU A 78 -13.11 32.82 -8.32
CA LEU A 78 -14.39 33.34 -7.89
C LEU A 78 -14.22 34.53 -6.97
N ALA A 79 -13.28 34.50 -6.05
CA ALA A 79 -12.97 35.63 -5.19
C ALA A 79 -12.48 36.85 -6.00
N GLY A 80 -11.71 36.60 -7.06
CA GLY A 80 -11.29 37.65 -7.99
C GLY A 80 -12.46 38.28 -8.75
N ILE A 81 -13.39 37.45 -9.18
CA ILE A 81 -14.62 37.93 -9.87
C ILE A 81 -15.49 38.79 -8.92
N GLU A 82 -15.68 38.32 -7.67
CA GLU A 82 -16.39 39.10 -6.66
C GLU A 82 -15.72 40.43 -6.39
N ALA A 83 -14.42 40.49 -6.30
CA ALA A 83 -13.66 41.72 -6.09
C ALA A 83 -13.80 42.67 -7.28
N GLU A 84 -13.85 42.16 -8.50
CA GLU A 84 -14.06 42.97 -9.70
C GLU A 84 -15.48 43.48 -9.78
N GLU A 85 -16.47 42.69 -9.41
CA GLU A 85 -17.89 43.12 -9.35
C GLU A 85 -18.07 44.22 -8.31
N ASP A 86 -17.48 44.10 -7.14
CA ASP A 86 -17.51 45.12 -6.11
C ASP A 86 -16.88 46.43 -6.59
N LYS A 87 -15.76 46.36 -7.31
CA LYS A 87 -15.14 47.53 -7.92
C LYS A 87 -16.01 48.18 -8.98
N ASN A 88 -16.71 47.37 -9.77
CA ASN A 88 -17.59 47.89 -10.82
C ASN A 88 -18.88 48.48 -10.25
N GLN A 89 -19.38 47.92 -9.13
CA GLN A 89 -20.55 48.48 -8.45
C GLN A 89 -20.26 49.84 -7.80
N ASP A 90 -19.05 50.05 -7.30
CA ASP A 90 -18.61 51.33 -6.73
C ASP A 90 -18.42 52.40 -7.82
N GLY A 91 -18.20 52.00 -9.07
CA GLY A 91 -17.92 52.92 -10.18
C GLY A 91 -19.04 53.11 -11.17
N ASN A 92 -20.11 52.31 -11.20
CA ASN A 92 -21.14 52.40 -12.22
C ASN A 92 -22.43 51.69 -11.80
N THR A 93 -23.56 52.40 -11.97
CA THR A 93 -24.88 51.89 -11.64
C THR A 93 -25.60 51.25 -12.84
N ASP A 94 -24.93 50.36 -13.59
CA ASP A 94 -25.55 49.73 -14.73
C ASP A 94 -25.94 48.29 -14.40
N ASP A 95 -27.23 48.04 -14.35
CA ASP A 95 -27.86 46.79 -13.93
C ASP A 95 -27.81 45.68 -14.99
N SER A 96 -27.19 45.91 -16.15
CA SER A 96 -27.27 44.98 -17.28
C SER A 96 -26.23 43.83 -17.24
N VAL A 97 -25.30 43.83 -16.28
CA VAL A 97 -24.22 42.85 -16.21
C VAL A 97 -24.58 41.63 -15.35
N ASN A 98 -25.60 41.73 -14.51
CA ASN A 98 -25.99 40.67 -13.58
C ASN A 98 -26.79 39.51 -14.20
N ASP A 99 -27.43 39.74 -15.34
CA ASP A 99 -28.27 38.73 -15.98
C ASP A 99 -27.46 37.67 -16.73
N ASP A 100 -26.30 38.02 -17.27
CA ASP A 100 -25.46 37.08 -18.02
C ASP A 100 -24.69 36.12 -17.13
N ALA A 101 -24.30 36.53 -15.93
CA ALA A 101 -23.58 35.67 -14.98
C ALA A 101 -24.51 34.62 -14.35
N ALA A 102 -25.79 34.92 -14.14
CA ALA A 102 -26.77 33.99 -13.60
C ALA A 102 -27.19 32.94 -14.64
N ALA A 103 -27.19 33.26 -15.92
CA ALA A 103 -27.51 32.32 -17.00
C ALA A 103 -26.37 31.30 -17.24
N GLY A 104 -25.12 31.68 -17.01
CA GLY A 104 -23.97 30.79 -17.14
C GLY A 104 -23.87 29.73 -16.05
N LEU A 105 -24.39 30.03 -14.87
CA LEU A 105 -24.36 29.09 -13.73
C LEU A 105 -25.47 28.03 -13.82
N GLN A 106 -26.56 28.29 -14.51
CA GLN A 106 -27.64 27.31 -14.69
C GLN A 106 -27.36 26.28 -15.77
N ASP A 107 -26.45 26.57 -16.70
CA ASP A 107 -26.13 25.66 -17.81
C ASP A 107 -25.12 24.57 -17.42
N SER A 108 -24.36 24.72 -16.34
CA SER A 108 -23.38 23.74 -15.91
C SER A 108 -23.98 22.61 -15.07
N GLY A 109 -25.24 22.72 -14.67
CA GLY A 109 -25.89 21.70 -13.84
C GLY A 109 -26.63 20.60 -14.60
N ASN A 110 -26.72 20.68 -15.92
CA ASN A 110 -27.60 19.83 -16.72
C ASN A 110 -26.87 18.90 -17.68
N GLY A 111 -25.58 18.71 -17.51
CA GLY A 111 -24.77 17.91 -18.39
C GLY A 111 -24.52 16.48 -17.94
N ASP A 112 -25.22 15.99 -16.90
CA ASP A 112 -24.92 14.66 -16.32
C ASP A 112 -26.14 13.75 -16.44
N GLU A 113 -26.22 13.11 -17.58
CA GLU A 113 -26.96 11.87 -17.72
C GLU A 113 -26.31 10.96 -18.73
#